data_da93673b3554edff70799e655407df05
#
_entry.id   da93673b3554edff70799e655407df05
#
_cell.length_a   1.000
_cell.length_b   1.000
_cell.length_c   1.000
_cell.angle_alpha   90.00
_cell.angle_beta   90.00
_cell.angle_gamma   90.00
#
_symmetry.space_group_name_H-M   'P 1'
#
loop_
_entity.id
_entity.type
_entity.pdbx_description
1 polymer ?
#
loop_
_entity_poly.entity_id
_entity_poly.type
_entity_poly.pdbx_seq_one_letter_code
_entity_poly.pdbx_strand_id
1 'polypeptide(L)'
;MFCLGMLVGMLLVLSARGSGPASIDPKVKTLGRQALAGGASSHGRAPFPHDAQGSRGRASTTNQLAKEPPANRDAEVFWKLKEMEGFSFASGARPELGPIRFRAQVLSVRTIRIGLNPTRFSTSGDVLAEFDLSARQRHRHITLTATGPFVLMGLFPNHAARVTPNDEVQTLCGGAARPIAFGGAGVEFSFTAASEGILVTAPWGSFMGPMALCVAPLSDNVFEVVTSLRRRNLNRAGNPFEPPRYRGVLEIRHSQSFADAEVPAPFPDGPSFQTEELGLRLINVLDLEEYLQGVVTNEMPASFHPQALRAQAVAARTFALANIGRFADRGFDLDDSTLSQVYRGAISEHPDGNAAVQDTRGLVVVRDGVLVPAFYSSSMGGHTESNEWIFNSPSDQLPGENAHPALRAVHDADFPVPVDLSTDEGALVFYSQTWDHFDSPGRSGNPRYRWVIGCSAAFIADRLLNTYGVSLGPITALIPLLRSPSGRIARLQIVGERGMFVLQGWRSLRDFFQLFNSPSAIVPRVGADGALSFDLYGGGWGHNVGMSQYGAHGRGRSGQTFREILAAYYTGAEVISIEEAISLRAGKALR
;
A
#
# COMPACT_ATOMS: atom_id res chain seq x y z
N MET A 1 -5.58 -0.03 8.25
CA MET A 1 -6.31 0.79 7.31
C MET A 1 -6.49 0.18 5.93
N PHE A 2 -5.90 -0.91 5.68
CA PHE A 2 -6.39 -1.92 4.76
C PHE A 2 -7.89 -2.25 4.98
N CYS A 3 -8.40 -1.85 6.14
CA CYS A 3 -9.74 -2.18 6.63
C CYS A 3 -10.90 -1.41 5.99
N LEU A 4 -10.73 -0.23 5.43
CA LEU A 4 -11.87 0.59 4.99
C LEU A 4 -12.18 0.52 3.49
N GLY A 5 -11.21 0.20 2.66
CA GLY A 5 -11.41 0.13 1.20
C GLY A 5 -12.30 -1.02 0.71
N MET A 6 -12.43 -2.10 1.49
CA MET A 6 -13.30 -3.24 1.15
C MET A 6 -14.68 -3.20 1.83
N LEU A 7 -14.91 -2.31 2.80
CA LEU A 7 -16.20 -2.23 3.49
C LEU A 7 -17.32 -1.72 2.58
N VAL A 8 -17.02 -0.90 1.61
CA VAL A 8 -18.03 -0.31 0.69
C VAL A 8 -18.54 -1.34 -0.33
N GLY A 9 -17.70 -2.28 -0.75
CA GLY A 9 -18.12 -3.35 -1.66
C GLY A 9 -18.97 -4.44 -1.01
N MET A 10 -18.84 -4.64 0.31
CA MET A 10 -19.56 -5.69 1.03
C MET A 10 -20.89 -5.24 1.64
N LEU A 11 -21.09 -3.93 1.88
CA LEU A 11 -22.36 -3.40 2.42
C LEU A 11 -23.50 -3.42 1.39
N LEU A 12 -23.21 -3.45 0.10
CA LEU A 12 -24.23 -3.52 -0.96
C LEU A 12 -24.76 -4.94 -1.22
N VAL A 13 -24.10 -5.99 -0.73
CA VAL A 13 -24.55 -7.39 -0.88
C VAL A 13 -25.35 -7.88 0.35
N LEU A 14 -25.25 -7.20 1.50
CA LEU A 14 -25.92 -7.60 2.75
C LEU A 14 -27.31 -6.95 2.97
N SER A 15 -27.73 -6.00 2.10
CA SER A 15 -29.04 -5.36 2.23
C SER A 15 -30.20 -6.08 1.53
N ALA A 16 -29.96 -7.23 0.91
CA ALA A 16 -30.99 -8.00 0.20
C ALA A 16 -31.06 -9.45 0.70
N ARG A 17 -31.48 -9.67 1.95
CA ARG A 17 -32.27 -10.82 2.40
C ARG A 17 -32.42 -10.81 3.92
N GLY A 18 -33.59 -10.40 4.37
CA GLY A 18 -34.04 -10.65 5.73
C GLY A 18 -34.44 -12.11 5.86
N SER A 19 -33.90 -12.76 6.86
CA SER A 19 -34.55 -13.93 7.51
C SER A 19 -33.96 -14.05 8.93
N GLY A 20 -34.84 -14.24 9.90
CA GLY A 20 -34.59 -14.17 11.33
C GLY A 20 -33.71 -15.30 11.90
N PRO A 21 -33.38 -15.21 13.20
CA PRO A 21 -32.35 -16.05 13.81
C PRO A 21 -32.82 -17.50 14.01
N ALA A 22 -32.05 -18.44 13.45
CA ALA A 22 -32.19 -19.87 13.77
C ALA A 22 -31.67 -20.15 15.19
N SER A 23 -32.43 -20.95 15.92
CA SER A 23 -32.23 -21.32 17.31
C SER A 23 -30.93 -22.15 17.53
N ILE A 24 -30.17 -21.74 18.52
CA ILE A 24 -28.96 -22.44 19.01
C ILE A 24 -29.38 -23.54 19.99
N ASP A 25 -28.78 -24.74 19.86
CA ASP A 25 -28.91 -25.90 20.71
C ASP A 25 -28.76 -25.55 22.22
N PRO A 26 -29.63 -26.00 23.10
CA PRO A 26 -29.67 -25.61 24.53
C PRO A 26 -28.44 -25.96 25.36
N LYS A 27 -27.53 -26.80 24.89
CA LYS A 27 -26.34 -27.23 25.65
C LYS A 27 -25.19 -26.22 25.66
N VAL A 28 -25.26 -25.14 24.87
CA VAL A 28 -24.22 -24.09 24.81
C VAL A 28 -24.61 -22.82 25.59
N LYS A 29 -25.79 -22.78 26.24
CA LYS A 29 -26.34 -21.59 26.90
C LYS A 29 -25.85 -21.27 28.31
N THR A 30 -24.92 -22.04 28.89
CA THR A 30 -24.65 -21.92 30.34
C THR A 30 -23.45 -21.05 30.70
N LEU A 31 -22.72 -20.44 29.74
CA LEU A 31 -21.51 -19.64 30.04
C LEU A 31 -21.53 -18.19 29.58
N GLY A 32 -22.70 -17.64 29.21
CA GLY A 32 -22.79 -16.29 28.61
C GLY A 32 -23.71 -15.29 29.31
N ARG A 33 -24.05 -15.48 30.60
CA ARG A 33 -24.92 -14.54 31.33
C ARG A 33 -24.33 -14.07 32.66
N GLN A 34 -23.34 -13.21 32.60
CA GLN A 34 -23.05 -12.24 33.66
C GLN A 34 -22.23 -11.10 33.06
N ALA A 35 -22.92 -10.06 32.64
CA ALA A 35 -22.48 -8.67 32.57
C ALA A 35 -23.36 -7.90 31.57
N LEU A 36 -24.48 -7.40 32.02
CA LEU A 36 -25.15 -6.22 31.46
C LEU A 36 -26.32 -5.86 32.39
N ALA A 37 -26.02 -5.02 33.39
CA ALA A 37 -27.03 -4.19 34.06
C ALA A 37 -26.35 -2.88 34.48
N GLY A 38 -26.88 -1.78 34.01
CA GLY A 38 -26.58 -0.47 34.60
C GLY A 38 -26.44 0.66 33.57
N GLY A 39 -27.47 1.48 33.47
CA GLY A 39 -27.32 2.89 33.19
C GLY A 39 -28.05 3.46 31.98
N ALA A 40 -29.36 3.68 32.10
CA ALA A 40 -30.10 4.60 31.23
C ALA A 40 -30.06 6.03 31.81
N SER A 41 -29.89 7.06 30.97
CA SER A 41 -30.54 8.38 31.11
C SER A 41 -30.52 9.13 29.77
N SER A 42 -31.60 9.36 29.29
CA SER A 42 -32.46 10.35 28.63
C SER A 42 -31.91 11.77 28.55
N HIS A 43 -32.19 12.39 27.39
CA HIS A 43 -32.59 13.77 27.04
C HIS A 43 -32.01 14.12 25.69
N GLY A 44 -32.66 14.68 24.69
CA GLY A 44 -33.91 15.37 24.56
C GLY A 44 -33.97 15.87 23.12
N ARG A 45 -35.13 15.79 22.51
CA ARG A 45 -35.47 16.31 21.17
C ARG A 45 -35.78 17.80 21.23
N ALA A 46 -35.49 18.52 20.11
CA ALA A 46 -36.47 19.37 19.41
C ALA A 46 -35.81 20.29 18.37
N PRO A 47 -36.53 21.02 17.53
CA PRO A 47 -36.79 20.60 16.13
C PRO A 47 -36.41 21.72 15.11
N PHE A 48 -36.52 21.35 13.82
CA PHE A 48 -36.42 22.26 12.66
C PHE A 48 -37.59 23.26 12.60
N PRO A 49 -37.45 24.39 11.88
CA PRO A 49 -38.54 24.84 11.03
C PRO A 49 -38.17 25.01 9.56
N HIS A 50 -39.19 24.75 8.76
CA HIS A 50 -39.36 24.96 7.33
C HIS A 50 -39.67 26.40 6.96
N ASP A 51 -39.66 26.61 5.61
CA ASP A 51 -40.37 27.62 4.78
C ASP A 51 -39.56 28.87 4.38
N ALA A 52 -39.70 29.43 3.20
CA ALA A 52 -40.37 29.11 1.93
C ALA A 52 -39.97 30.17 0.88
N GLN A 53 -40.10 29.79 -0.42
CA GLN A 53 -40.49 30.64 -1.57
C GLN A 53 -39.81 32.01 -1.76
N GLY A 54 -39.22 32.36 -2.88
CA GLY A 54 -39.55 32.27 -4.29
C GLY A 54 -39.33 33.62 -4.95
N SER A 55 -38.78 33.69 -6.08
CA SER A 55 -39.31 34.47 -7.21
C SER A 55 -38.33 34.58 -8.40
N ARG A 56 -38.90 34.49 -9.59
CA ARG A 56 -38.33 34.58 -10.90
C ARG A 56 -37.90 36.02 -11.25
N GLY A 57 -36.78 36.16 -11.98
CA GLY A 57 -36.43 37.40 -12.69
C GLY A 57 -35.52 37.10 -13.88
N ARG A 58 -35.98 37.53 -15.05
CA ARG A 58 -35.43 37.37 -16.41
C ARG A 58 -34.12 38.15 -16.66
N ALA A 59 -33.29 37.53 -17.44
CA ALA A 59 -32.35 37.98 -18.45
C ALA A 59 -32.03 39.48 -18.62
N SER A 60 -30.72 39.77 -18.65
CA SER A 60 -30.14 40.79 -19.52
C SER A 60 -28.70 40.44 -19.82
N THR A 61 -28.43 40.19 -21.08
CA THR A 61 -27.11 40.08 -21.71
C THR A 61 -26.38 41.41 -21.64
N THR A 62 -25.22 41.45 -21.03
CA THR A 62 -24.19 42.44 -21.30
C THR A 62 -22.81 41.78 -21.24
N ASN A 63 -22.16 41.81 -22.42
CA ASN A 63 -20.74 41.57 -22.61
C ASN A 63 -19.92 42.38 -21.60
N GLN A 64 -19.26 41.74 -20.66
CA GLN A 64 -18.13 42.33 -19.95
C GLN A 64 -16.89 41.48 -20.24
N LEU A 65 -15.96 42.13 -20.90
CA LEU A 65 -14.58 41.74 -21.10
C LEU A 65 -14.01 41.15 -19.83
N ALA A 66 -13.51 39.94 -19.93
CA ALA A 66 -12.75 39.28 -18.88
C ALA A 66 -11.58 40.18 -18.48
N LYS A 67 -11.57 40.64 -17.25
CA LYS A 67 -10.40 41.26 -16.64
C LYS A 67 -9.31 40.21 -16.56
N GLU A 68 -8.16 40.51 -17.16
CA GLU A 68 -6.93 39.73 -16.96
C GLU A 68 -6.66 39.57 -15.47
N PRO A 69 -6.26 38.36 -15.03
CA PRO A 69 -5.78 38.17 -13.66
C PRO A 69 -4.52 39.01 -13.44
N PRO A 70 -4.22 39.42 -12.19
CA PRO A 70 -3.05 40.26 -11.91
C PRO A 70 -1.78 39.53 -12.36
N ALA A 71 -0.98 40.25 -13.19
CA ALA A 71 0.28 39.75 -13.69
C ALA A 71 1.16 39.25 -12.54
N ASN A 72 1.42 37.96 -12.51
CA ASN A 72 2.33 37.34 -11.56
C ASN A 72 3.75 37.71 -11.97
N ARG A 73 4.53 38.37 -11.08
CA ARG A 73 5.91 38.78 -11.34
C ARG A 73 6.79 37.61 -11.80
N ASP A 74 6.48 36.40 -11.35
CA ASP A 74 7.20 35.19 -11.74
C ASP A 74 6.93 34.79 -13.20
N ALA A 75 5.76 35.13 -13.74
CA ALA A 75 5.43 34.96 -15.16
C ALA A 75 6.24 35.93 -16.06
N GLU A 76 6.52 37.18 -15.59
CA GLU A 76 7.36 38.12 -16.34
C GLU A 76 8.80 37.64 -16.49
N VAL A 77 9.36 36.99 -15.47
CA VAL A 77 10.72 36.41 -15.55
C VAL A 77 10.76 35.30 -16.61
N PHE A 78 9.68 34.53 -16.72
CA PHE A 78 9.59 33.46 -17.71
C PHE A 78 9.48 33.99 -19.16
N TRP A 79 8.71 35.04 -19.41
CA TRP A 79 8.59 35.61 -20.73
C TRP A 79 9.91 36.19 -21.26
N LYS A 80 10.73 36.77 -20.41
CA LYS A 80 12.07 37.23 -20.77
C LYS A 80 13.01 36.09 -21.18
N LEU A 81 12.80 34.87 -20.66
CA LEU A 81 13.55 33.69 -21.09
C LEU A 81 13.08 33.13 -22.44
N LYS A 82 11.80 33.37 -22.84
CA LYS A 82 11.23 32.96 -24.13
C LYS A 82 11.69 33.83 -25.31
N GLU A 83 12.04 35.10 -25.05
CA GLU A 83 12.58 36.00 -26.06
C GLU A 83 14.05 35.73 -26.43
N MET A 84 14.71 34.81 -25.70
CA MET A 84 16.06 34.35 -26.04
C MET A 84 15.96 33.24 -27.08
N GLU A 85 15.93 33.61 -28.36
CA GLU A 85 15.96 32.70 -29.49
C GLU A 85 17.14 31.72 -29.38
N GLY A 86 16.82 30.43 -29.44
CA GLY A 86 17.78 29.35 -29.46
C GLY A 86 18.54 29.24 -28.14
N PHE A 87 18.25 28.22 -27.34
CA PHE A 87 18.92 27.89 -26.07
C PHE A 87 20.44 27.70 -26.22
N SER A 88 21.13 28.78 -26.52
CA SER A 88 22.58 28.95 -26.43
C SER A 88 22.81 29.98 -25.32
N PHE A 89 23.21 29.56 -24.15
CA PHE A 89 23.76 30.46 -23.14
C PHE A 89 25.07 31.03 -23.67
N ALA A 90 24.98 32.13 -24.45
CA ALA A 90 26.14 32.95 -24.71
C ALA A 90 26.61 33.55 -23.35
N SER A 91 27.88 33.40 -23.08
CA SER A 91 28.60 33.93 -21.94
C SER A 91 28.34 35.45 -21.78
N GLY A 92 27.69 35.85 -20.69
CA GLY A 92 27.62 37.25 -20.29
C GLY A 92 26.24 37.64 -19.79
N ALA A 93 26.14 37.81 -18.47
CA ALA A 93 24.98 38.18 -17.67
C ALA A 93 24.06 37.01 -17.28
N ARG A 94 24.59 36.13 -16.44
CA ARG A 94 23.74 35.39 -15.51
C ARG A 94 23.09 36.41 -14.58
N PRO A 95 21.74 36.43 -14.41
CA PRO A 95 21.23 36.98 -13.18
C PRO A 95 21.95 36.18 -12.09
N GLU A 96 22.48 36.85 -11.07
CA GLU A 96 22.97 36.21 -9.86
C GLU A 96 21.80 35.55 -9.13
N LEU A 97 21.27 34.49 -9.72
CA LEU A 97 20.73 33.41 -8.94
C LEU A 97 21.95 32.90 -8.19
N GLY A 98 22.04 33.23 -6.92
CA GLY A 98 23.04 32.67 -6.04
C GLY A 98 23.09 31.18 -6.30
N PRO A 99 24.22 30.50 -6.16
CA PRO A 99 24.39 29.12 -6.62
C PRO A 99 23.11 28.39 -6.27
N ILE A 100 22.40 27.91 -7.33
CA ILE A 100 21.21 27.07 -7.15
C ILE A 100 21.76 25.96 -6.29
N ARG A 101 21.67 26.14 -4.99
CA ARG A 101 21.88 25.07 -4.03
C ARG A 101 20.63 24.23 -4.20
N PHE A 102 20.59 23.49 -5.35
CA PHE A 102 20.02 22.18 -5.20
C PHE A 102 20.61 21.72 -3.87
N ARG A 103 19.79 21.47 -2.86
CA ARG A 103 20.25 20.59 -1.81
C ARG A 103 20.71 19.38 -2.61
N ALA A 104 21.98 19.39 -3.04
CA ALA A 104 22.67 18.22 -3.49
C ALA A 104 22.74 17.38 -2.22
N GLN A 105 21.61 16.79 -1.88
CA GLN A 105 21.60 15.65 -1.02
C GLN A 105 22.36 14.65 -1.86
N VAL A 106 23.64 14.59 -1.53
CA VAL A 106 24.49 13.47 -1.90
C VAL A 106 23.60 12.27 -1.71
N LEU A 107 23.24 11.60 -2.81
CA LEU A 107 22.48 10.37 -2.80
C LEU A 107 23.37 9.30 -2.19
N SER A 108 23.57 9.41 -0.86
CA SER A 108 24.00 8.29 -0.05
C SER A 108 22.90 7.21 -0.15
N VAL A 109 23.14 6.02 0.37
CA VAL A 109 22.23 4.85 0.50
C VAL A 109 20.78 5.19 0.98
N ARG A 110 20.41 6.44 1.09
CA ARG A 110 19.21 7.00 1.73
C ARG A 110 18.15 7.52 0.77
N THR A 111 18.40 7.56 -0.54
CA THR A 111 17.37 8.02 -1.50
C THR A 111 16.62 6.84 -2.07
N ILE A 112 15.30 6.98 -2.17
CA ILE A 112 14.41 5.96 -2.69
C ILE A 112 13.56 6.51 -3.84
N ARG A 113 13.23 5.64 -4.78
CA ARG A 113 12.44 5.92 -5.98
C ARG A 113 11.13 5.15 -5.91
N ILE A 114 10.01 5.87 -5.86
CA ILE A 114 8.68 5.29 -5.70
C ILE A 114 7.88 5.49 -6.97
N GLY A 115 7.53 4.39 -7.64
CA GLY A 115 6.60 4.39 -8.76
C GLY A 115 5.17 4.63 -8.27
N LEU A 116 4.51 5.67 -8.78
CA LEU A 116 3.17 6.06 -8.36
C LEU A 116 2.12 5.43 -9.27
N ASN A 117 1.22 4.65 -8.70
CA ASN A 117 0.11 4.03 -9.44
C ASN A 117 -1.01 5.06 -9.70
N PRO A 118 -1.59 5.12 -10.91
CA PRO A 118 -2.75 5.96 -11.17
C PRO A 118 -3.96 5.51 -10.33
N THR A 119 -4.92 6.40 -10.15
CA THR A 119 -6.22 6.09 -9.55
C THR A 119 -7.18 5.66 -10.65
N ARG A 120 -7.96 4.60 -10.41
CA ARG A 120 -9.03 4.19 -11.33
C ARG A 120 -10.32 4.92 -10.97
N PHE A 121 -10.86 5.64 -11.94
CA PHE A 121 -12.12 6.37 -11.82
C PHE A 121 -13.24 5.66 -12.56
N SER A 122 -14.49 5.87 -12.11
CA SER A 122 -15.70 5.59 -12.88
C SER A 122 -15.88 6.63 -13.99
N THR A 123 -16.85 6.40 -14.88
CA THR A 123 -17.26 7.41 -15.88
C THR A 123 -17.88 8.66 -15.25
N SER A 124 -18.42 8.56 -14.02
CA SER A 124 -18.92 9.69 -13.21
C SER A 124 -17.82 10.41 -12.43
N GLY A 125 -16.57 9.95 -12.48
CA GLY A 125 -15.44 10.54 -11.76
C GLY A 125 -15.24 10.03 -10.34
N ASP A 126 -16.01 9.04 -9.89
CA ASP A 126 -15.83 8.42 -8.56
C ASP A 126 -14.60 7.53 -8.52
N VAL A 127 -13.92 7.47 -7.37
CA VAL A 127 -12.76 6.61 -7.18
C VAL A 127 -13.19 5.15 -7.04
N LEU A 128 -12.87 4.32 -8.04
CA LEU A 128 -13.09 2.88 -8.03
C LEU A 128 -11.93 2.11 -7.39
N ALA A 129 -10.69 2.56 -7.59
CA ALA A 129 -9.51 2.00 -6.95
C ALA A 129 -8.48 3.10 -6.69
N GLU A 130 -8.01 3.20 -5.45
CA GLU A 130 -6.99 4.18 -5.04
C GLU A 130 -5.66 3.97 -5.77
N PHE A 131 -5.28 2.69 -5.96
CA PHE A 131 -4.10 2.26 -6.70
C PHE A 131 -4.55 1.32 -7.81
N ASP A 132 -4.52 1.79 -9.06
CA ASP A 132 -4.88 0.95 -10.21
C ASP A 132 -3.68 0.10 -10.65
N LEU A 133 -3.57 -1.08 -10.06
CA LEU A 133 -2.48 -2.02 -10.36
C LEU A 133 -2.58 -2.57 -11.79
N SER A 134 -3.77 -2.55 -12.39
CA SER A 134 -3.96 -2.99 -13.78
C SER A 134 -3.34 -2.03 -14.80
N ALA A 135 -3.19 -0.75 -14.43
CA ALA A 135 -2.55 0.26 -15.26
C ALA A 135 -1.03 0.12 -15.34
N ARG A 136 -0.39 -0.74 -14.51
CA ARG A 136 1.06 -0.96 -14.48
C ARG A 136 1.88 0.34 -14.40
N GLN A 137 1.45 1.28 -13.50
CA GLN A 137 1.98 2.63 -13.31
C GLN A 137 1.93 3.54 -14.56
N ARG A 138 1.06 3.28 -15.53
CA ARG A 138 0.88 4.13 -16.72
C ARG A 138 -0.19 5.17 -16.48
N HIS A 139 0.18 6.44 -16.64
CA HIS A 139 -0.73 7.59 -16.61
C HIS A 139 -0.99 8.06 -18.03
N ARG A 140 -2.23 8.38 -18.37
CA ARG A 140 -2.56 8.97 -19.68
C ARG A 140 -2.17 10.44 -19.74
N HIS A 141 -2.39 11.14 -18.65
CA HIS A 141 -2.16 12.55 -18.49
C HIS A 141 -1.85 12.87 -17.03
N ILE A 142 -0.89 13.77 -16.79
CA ILE A 142 -0.49 14.21 -15.46
C ILE A 142 -0.55 15.73 -15.42
N THR A 143 -1.20 16.31 -14.42
CA THR A 143 -1.11 17.74 -14.12
C THR A 143 -0.54 17.93 -12.73
N LEU A 144 0.48 18.76 -12.63
CA LEU A 144 1.17 19.11 -11.40
C LEU A 144 1.01 20.59 -11.10
N THR A 145 0.93 20.92 -9.82
CA THR A 145 1.17 22.25 -9.28
C THR A 145 2.12 22.16 -8.09
N ALA A 146 2.69 23.26 -7.63
CA ALA A 146 3.60 23.30 -6.51
C ALA A 146 3.19 24.38 -5.51
N THR A 147 3.55 24.21 -4.24
CA THR A 147 3.33 25.23 -3.20
C THR A 147 4.39 26.34 -3.20
N GLY A 148 5.44 26.18 -3.99
CA GLY A 148 6.56 27.13 -4.11
C GLY A 148 7.24 27.03 -5.49
N PRO A 149 8.35 27.75 -5.67
CA PRO A 149 9.06 27.76 -6.95
C PRO A 149 9.73 26.40 -7.24
N PHE A 150 9.73 26.03 -8.52
CA PHE A 150 10.31 24.79 -9.02
C PHE A 150 10.95 24.95 -10.40
N VAL A 151 11.76 23.97 -10.77
CA VAL A 151 12.37 23.87 -12.10
C VAL A 151 11.95 22.58 -12.79
N LEU A 152 11.58 22.68 -14.08
CA LEU A 152 11.41 21.55 -14.97
C LEU A 152 12.73 21.33 -15.73
N MET A 153 13.25 20.10 -15.67
CA MET A 153 14.50 19.72 -16.32
C MET A 153 14.28 18.57 -17.29
N GLY A 154 14.98 18.59 -18.42
CA GLY A 154 15.06 17.45 -19.34
C GLY A 154 16.13 16.46 -18.91
N LEU A 155 15.81 15.17 -18.94
CA LEU A 155 16.73 14.06 -18.72
C LEU A 155 17.09 13.45 -20.09
N PHE A 156 18.38 13.40 -20.43
CA PHE A 156 18.84 12.92 -21.74
C PHE A 156 19.33 11.47 -21.68
N PRO A 157 19.23 10.68 -22.82
CA PRO A 157 19.34 9.21 -22.82
C PRO A 157 20.63 8.61 -22.25
N ASN A 158 21.75 9.36 -22.23
CA ASN A 158 23.02 8.86 -21.71
C ASN A 158 23.05 8.70 -20.18
N HIS A 159 21.95 8.98 -19.50
CA HIS A 159 21.82 8.92 -18.03
C HIS A 159 20.67 8.02 -17.55
N ALA A 160 20.09 7.21 -18.42
CA ALA A 160 19.32 6.02 -18.00
C ALA A 160 20.24 4.91 -17.45
N ALA A 161 21.47 5.25 -17.07
CA ALA A 161 22.38 4.34 -16.40
C ALA A 161 21.68 3.78 -15.15
N ARG A 162 21.53 2.47 -15.11
CA ARG A 162 21.13 1.70 -13.94
C ARG A 162 21.84 2.30 -12.74
N VAL A 163 21.09 2.73 -11.74
CA VAL A 163 21.63 3.01 -10.42
C VAL A 163 22.17 1.69 -9.90
N THR A 164 23.45 1.45 -10.03
CA THR A 164 24.07 0.36 -9.31
C THR A 164 24.26 0.78 -7.86
N PRO A 165 24.15 -0.13 -6.88
CA PRO A 165 24.25 0.20 -5.46
C PRO A 165 25.58 0.85 -5.03
N ASN A 166 26.55 0.98 -5.94
CA ASN A 166 27.92 1.43 -5.64
C ASN A 166 28.28 2.82 -6.20
N ASP A 167 27.35 3.54 -6.84
CA ASP A 167 27.67 4.89 -7.35
C ASP A 167 27.52 5.94 -6.25
N GLU A 168 28.66 6.39 -5.72
CA GLU A 168 28.75 7.26 -4.54
C GLU A 168 28.20 8.68 -4.72
N VAL A 169 27.85 9.13 -5.91
CA VAL A 169 27.30 10.48 -6.14
C VAL A 169 26.33 10.49 -7.30
N GLN A 170 25.03 10.46 -7.04
CA GLN A 170 24.01 10.81 -8.04
C GLN A 170 23.29 12.09 -7.61
N THR A 171 23.25 13.08 -8.50
CA THR A 171 22.30 14.19 -8.37
C THR A 171 20.89 13.65 -8.51
N LEU A 172 19.91 14.22 -7.80
CA LEU A 172 18.51 13.78 -7.77
C LEU A 172 17.91 13.57 -9.18
N CYS A 173 18.42 14.25 -10.20
CA CYS A 173 17.99 14.14 -11.60
C CYS A 173 19.04 13.55 -12.55
N GLY A 174 20.15 13.00 -12.06
CA GLY A 174 21.26 12.53 -12.90
C GLY A 174 22.12 13.67 -13.49
N GLY A 175 23.43 13.43 -13.69
CA GLY A 175 24.44 14.47 -13.95
C GLY A 175 24.34 15.27 -15.27
N ALA A 176 23.31 15.08 -16.11
CA ALA A 176 23.09 15.84 -17.34
C ALA A 176 21.67 16.38 -17.48
N ALA A 177 20.95 16.56 -16.39
CA ALA A 177 19.68 17.26 -16.39
C ALA A 177 19.89 18.73 -16.81
N ARG A 178 19.12 19.22 -17.78
CA ARG A 178 19.17 20.61 -18.25
C ARG A 178 17.86 21.33 -17.93
N PRO A 179 17.88 22.52 -17.33
CA PRO A 179 16.67 23.30 -17.11
C PRO A 179 15.96 23.59 -18.45
N ILE A 180 14.65 23.37 -18.47
CA ILE A 180 13.79 23.66 -19.63
C ILE A 180 12.85 24.80 -19.29
N ALA A 181 12.27 24.80 -18.08
CA ALA A 181 11.29 25.79 -17.64
C ALA A 181 11.33 25.98 -16.13
N PHE A 182 10.77 27.10 -15.67
CA PHE A 182 10.57 27.38 -14.25
C PHE A 182 9.11 27.65 -13.98
N GLY A 183 8.63 27.30 -12.79
CA GLY A 183 7.29 27.60 -12.32
C GLY A 183 7.30 28.18 -10.91
N GLY A 184 6.31 29.00 -10.61
CA GLY A 184 6.05 29.52 -9.26
C GLY A 184 4.95 28.74 -8.55
N ALA A 185 4.63 29.16 -7.33
CA ALA A 185 3.53 28.59 -6.57
C ALA A 185 2.20 28.70 -7.33
N GLY A 186 1.44 27.59 -7.37
CA GLY A 186 0.14 27.51 -8.04
C GLY A 186 0.18 27.45 -9.57
N VAL A 187 1.36 27.48 -10.19
CA VAL A 187 1.49 27.32 -11.65
C VAL A 187 1.27 25.84 -12.00
N GLU A 188 0.36 25.58 -12.94
CA GLU A 188 0.06 24.23 -13.40
C GLU A 188 0.89 23.86 -14.64
N PHE A 189 1.47 22.67 -14.60
CA PHE A 189 2.07 22.01 -15.75
C PHE A 189 1.33 20.71 -16.03
N SER A 190 0.97 20.51 -17.29
CA SER A 190 0.38 19.27 -17.77
C SER A 190 1.32 18.51 -18.69
N PHE A 191 1.31 17.20 -18.56
CA PHE A 191 2.19 16.28 -19.29
C PHE A 191 1.35 15.22 -19.98
N THR A 192 1.60 15.00 -21.28
CA THR A 192 0.94 13.98 -22.08
C THR A 192 1.99 13.25 -22.93
N ALA A 193 1.91 11.92 -22.99
CA ALA A 193 2.80 11.15 -23.84
C ALA A 193 2.46 11.39 -25.32
N ALA A 194 3.48 11.65 -26.13
CA ALA A 194 3.40 11.79 -27.58
C ALA A 194 4.47 10.91 -28.24
N SER A 195 4.34 10.61 -29.54
CA SER A 195 5.28 9.72 -30.26
C SER A 195 6.74 10.14 -30.18
N GLU A 196 6.99 11.44 -30.09
CA GLU A 196 8.34 12.02 -30.13
C GLU A 196 8.88 12.43 -28.76
N GLY A 197 8.07 12.29 -27.69
CA GLY A 197 8.46 12.71 -26.36
C GLY A 197 7.28 12.99 -25.46
N ILE A 198 7.45 13.94 -24.55
CA ILE A 198 6.42 14.36 -23.60
C ILE A 198 5.95 15.76 -23.97
N LEU A 199 4.68 15.89 -24.39
CA LEU A 199 4.07 17.19 -24.59
C LEU A 199 3.86 17.84 -23.23
N VAL A 200 4.50 18.97 -23.01
CA VAL A 200 4.37 19.80 -21.81
C VAL A 200 3.48 20.99 -22.14
N THR A 201 2.44 21.21 -21.35
CA THR A 201 1.56 22.38 -21.45
C THR A 201 1.65 23.18 -20.16
N ALA A 202 1.87 24.47 -20.29
CA ALA A 202 1.92 25.45 -19.22
C ALA A 202 0.99 26.62 -19.55
N PRO A 203 0.66 27.52 -18.62
CA PRO A 203 -0.26 28.65 -18.87
C PRO A 203 0.11 29.55 -20.05
N TRP A 204 1.38 29.57 -20.42
CA TRP A 204 1.91 30.40 -21.53
C TRP A 204 2.13 29.63 -22.83
N GLY A 205 1.79 28.36 -22.95
CA GLY A 205 1.88 27.58 -24.17
C GLY A 205 2.35 26.15 -23.97
N SER A 206 2.50 25.44 -25.09
CA SER A 206 2.92 24.03 -25.08
C SER A 206 4.22 23.84 -25.86
N PHE A 207 5.03 22.89 -25.44
CA PHE A 207 6.27 22.50 -26.11
C PHE A 207 6.52 20.99 -25.98
N MET A 208 7.32 20.44 -26.90
CA MET A 208 7.73 19.05 -26.83
C MET A 208 9.00 18.92 -25.97
N GLY A 209 8.92 18.17 -24.89
CA GLY A 209 10.03 17.78 -24.04
C GLY A 209 10.61 16.42 -24.42
N PRO A 210 11.78 16.05 -23.88
CA PRO A 210 12.39 14.74 -24.09
C PRO A 210 11.54 13.60 -23.48
N MET A 211 11.96 12.35 -23.72
CA MET A 211 11.30 11.13 -23.20
C MET A 211 11.32 11.00 -21.66
N ALA A 212 12.10 11.81 -20.99
CA ALA A 212 12.16 11.85 -19.54
C ALA A 212 12.36 13.27 -19.03
N LEU A 213 11.57 13.64 -18.03
CA LEU A 213 11.55 14.96 -17.39
C LEU A 213 11.67 14.79 -15.88
N CYS A 214 12.16 15.83 -15.22
CA CYS A 214 12.29 15.90 -13.77
C CYS A 214 11.77 17.27 -13.30
N VAL A 215 10.87 17.27 -12.33
CA VAL A 215 10.35 18.47 -11.68
C VAL A 215 10.95 18.54 -10.28
N ALA A 216 11.82 19.52 -10.04
CA ALA A 216 12.56 19.67 -8.79
C ALA A 216 12.17 20.95 -8.05
N PRO A 217 11.97 20.90 -6.73
CA PRO A 217 11.68 22.07 -5.92
C PRO A 217 12.92 22.96 -5.78
N LEU A 218 12.74 24.27 -5.82
CA LEU A 218 13.81 25.26 -5.56
C LEU A 218 13.84 25.71 -4.09
N SER A 219 12.85 25.31 -3.30
CA SER A 219 12.73 25.57 -1.85
C SER A 219 12.06 24.37 -1.17
N ASP A 220 11.79 24.46 0.13
CA ASP A 220 11.04 23.45 0.88
C ASP A 220 9.55 23.50 0.52
N ASN A 221 9.20 23.04 -0.68
CA ASN A 221 7.84 22.97 -1.20
C ASN A 221 7.47 21.55 -1.56
N VAL A 222 6.16 21.33 -1.76
CA VAL A 222 5.59 20.05 -2.20
C VAL A 222 4.90 20.21 -3.55
N PHE A 223 4.87 19.13 -4.32
CA PHE A 223 4.11 19.02 -5.56
C PHE A 223 2.76 18.39 -5.29
N GLU A 224 1.69 18.97 -5.82
CA GLU A 224 0.35 18.41 -5.83
C GLU A 224 0.05 17.82 -7.20
N VAL A 225 -0.33 16.55 -7.25
CA VAL A 225 -0.76 15.89 -8.49
C VAL A 225 -2.26 16.08 -8.64
N VAL A 226 -2.65 17.05 -9.45
CA VAL A 226 -4.05 17.51 -9.60
C VAL A 226 -4.91 16.53 -10.36
N THR A 227 -4.32 15.81 -11.35
CA THR A 227 -5.01 14.80 -12.16
C THR A 227 -4.40 13.43 -11.95
N SER A 228 -5.00 12.39 -12.47
CA SER A 228 -4.55 11.00 -12.46
C SER A 228 -4.41 10.33 -11.08
N LEU A 229 -4.24 11.08 -10.01
CA LEU A 229 -4.09 10.53 -8.67
C LEU A 229 -5.15 11.08 -7.71
N ARG A 230 -5.68 10.18 -6.88
CA ARG A 230 -6.44 10.50 -5.66
C ARG A 230 -5.99 9.55 -4.56
N ARG A 231 -5.67 10.11 -3.39
CA ARG A 231 -5.24 9.35 -2.23
C ARG A 231 -6.12 9.71 -1.03
N ARG A 232 -6.35 8.73 -0.15
CA ARG A 232 -7.10 8.97 1.09
C ARG A 232 -6.32 9.89 2.00
N ASN A 233 -6.96 10.98 2.42
CA ASN A 233 -6.44 11.83 3.48
C ASN A 233 -6.96 11.31 4.83
N LEU A 234 -6.12 10.61 5.56
CA LEU A 234 -6.49 9.95 6.82
C LEU A 234 -6.60 10.92 7.99
N ASN A 235 -6.08 12.13 7.83
CA ASN A 235 -6.11 13.18 8.84
C ASN A 235 -7.41 14.03 8.76
N ARG A 236 -8.26 13.77 7.77
CA ARG A 236 -9.55 14.49 7.61
C ARG A 236 -10.73 13.58 7.93
N ALA A 237 -11.77 14.18 8.52
CA ALA A 237 -13.00 13.48 8.82
C ALA A 237 -13.59 12.83 7.56
N GLY A 238 -14.01 11.56 7.66
CA GLY A 238 -14.52 10.79 6.53
C GLY A 238 -13.44 10.23 5.60
N ASN A 239 -12.16 10.51 5.84
CA ASN A 239 -11.02 10.06 5.02
C ASN A 239 -11.24 10.31 3.51
N PRO A 240 -11.48 11.55 3.07
CA PRO A 240 -11.80 11.87 1.68
C PRO A 240 -10.65 11.52 0.73
N PHE A 241 -10.99 11.27 -0.53
CA PHE A 241 -10.00 11.17 -1.59
C PHE A 241 -9.63 12.56 -2.11
N GLU A 242 -8.35 12.90 -2.05
CA GLU A 242 -7.81 14.20 -2.44
C GLU A 242 -6.63 14.07 -3.40
N PRO A 243 -6.28 15.14 -4.16
CA PRO A 243 -5.01 15.20 -4.86
C PRO A 243 -3.85 15.01 -3.88
N PRO A 244 -2.96 14.04 -4.10
CA PRO A 244 -1.83 13.82 -3.20
C PRO A 244 -0.76 14.90 -3.36
N ARG A 245 0.02 15.11 -2.29
CA ARG A 245 1.18 16.00 -2.25
C ARG A 245 2.44 15.19 -2.00
N TYR A 246 3.50 15.51 -2.71
CA TYR A 246 4.77 14.79 -2.64
C TYR A 246 5.92 15.73 -2.34
N ARG A 247 6.81 15.29 -1.44
CA ARG A 247 8.13 15.91 -1.20
C ARG A 247 9.13 15.42 -2.24
N GLY A 248 10.30 16.04 -2.26
CA GLY A 248 11.39 15.63 -3.13
C GLY A 248 11.14 15.98 -4.59
N VAL A 249 11.55 15.12 -5.49
CA VAL A 249 11.53 15.32 -6.94
C VAL A 249 10.48 14.41 -7.57
N LEU A 250 9.80 14.89 -8.60
CA LEU A 250 8.93 14.06 -9.43
C LEU A 250 9.57 13.86 -10.81
N GLU A 251 9.86 12.62 -11.17
CA GLU A 251 10.25 12.25 -12.53
C GLU A 251 9.03 11.81 -13.33
N ILE A 252 8.97 12.29 -14.57
CA ILE A 252 7.93 11.94 -15.54
C ILE A 252 8.65 11.28 -16.71
N ARG A 253 8.36 10.02 -16.97
CA ARG A 253 9.02 9.24 -18.00
C ARG A 253 8.03 8.68 -18.99
N HIS A 254 8.36 8.78 -20.27
CA HIS A 254 7.60 8.14 -21.33
C HIS A 254 7.69 6.62 -21.23
N SER A 255 6.59 5.90 -21.49
CA SER A 255 6.56 4.42 -21.39
C SER A 255 7.57 3.71 -22.31
N GLN A 256 7.87 4.29 -23.47
CA GLN A 256 8.87 3.78 -24.41
C GLN A 256 10.34 3.99 -23.95
N SER A 257 10.58 4.79 -22.90
CA SER A 257 11.95 4.99 -22.39
C SER A 257 12.49 3.79 -21.59
N PHE A 258 11.64 2.81 -21.30
CA PHE A 258 12.02 1.54 -20.70
C PHE A 258 11.64 0.42 -21.68
N ALA A 259 12.57 -0.49 -21.97
CA ALA A 259 12.19 -1.74 -22.57
C ALA A 259 11.20 -2.40 -21.60
N ASP A 260 9.93 -2.49 -21.99
CA ASP A 260 8.96 -3.34 -21.31
C ASP A 260 9.45 -4.79 -21.54
N ALA A 261 10.44 -5.22 -20.78
CA ALA A 261 10.71 -6.63 -20.63
C ALA A 261 9.37 -7.25 -20.23
N GLU A 262 8.97 -8.32 -20.92
CA GLU A 262 7.79 -9.10 -20.57
C GLU A 262 7.91 -9.47 -19.10
N VAL A 263 7.35 -8.63 -18.24
CA VAL A 263 7.24 -8.95 -16.81
C VAL A 263 6.19 -10.03 -16.76
N PRO A 264 6.51 -11.24 -16.30
CA PRO A 264 5.49 -12.21 -15.99
C PRO A 264 4.43 -11.50 -15.15
N ALA A 265 3.19 -11.54 -15.61
CA ALA A 265 2.10 -10.99 -14.82
C ALA A 265 2.26 -11.54 -13.39
N PRO A 266 2.16 -10.72 -12.31
CA PRO A 266 2.22 -11.24 -10.95
C PRO A 266 1.08 -12.22 -10.66
N PHE A 267 0.22 -12.43 -11.65
CA PHE A 267 -0.88 -13.39 -11.68
C PHE A 267 -0.81 -14.15 -13.02
N PRO A 268 -0.78 -15.50 -13.01
CA PRO A 268 -0.75 -16.33 -14.23
C PRO A 268 -1.94 -16.10 -15.18
N ASP A 269 -3.04 -15.51 -14.70
CA ASP A 269 -4.30 -15.39 -15.40
C ASP A 269 -4.74 -13.94 -15.67
N GLY A 270 -3.81 -12.98 -15.63
CA GLY A 270 -4.12 -11.60 -16.04
C GLY A 270 -4.22 -11.50 -17.57
N PRO A 271 -5.21 -10.77 -18.13
CA PRO A 271 -5.33 -10.62 -19.58
C PRO A 271 -4.03 -10.09 -20.17
N SER A 272 -3.51 -10.74 -21.20
CA SER A 272 -2.37 -10.30 -21.98
C SER A 272 -2.77 -9.02 -22.73
N PHE A 273 -2.35 -7.86 -22.21
CA PHE A 273 -2.54 -6.60 -22.89
C PHE A 273 -1.41 -6.38 -23.89
N GLN A 274 -1.63 -6.83 -25.12
CA GLN A 274 -0.94 -6.32 -26.29
C GLN A 274 -1.68 -5.06 -26.75
N THR A 275 -1.35 -3.90 -26.22
CA THR A 275 -1.56 -2.61 -26.88
C THR A 275 -0.46 -1.68 -26.43
N GLU A 276 0.32 -1.20 -27.39
CA GLU A 276 1.33 -0.14 -27.25
C GLU A 276 0.66 1.22 -26.98
N GLU A 277 -0.20 1.33 -25.98
CA GLU A 277 -0.74 2.62 -25.61
C GLU A 277 0.39 3.45 -24.98
N LEU A 278 0.66 4.58 -25.62
CA LEU A 278 1.57 5.60 -25.10
C LEU A 278 1.10 6.04 -23.72
N GLY A 279 2.02 6.10 -22.78
CA GLY A 279 1.71 6.49 -21.40
C GLY A 279 2.90 7.11 -20.70
N LEU A 280 2.65 7.68 -19.53
CA LEU A 280 3.67 8.28 -18.67
C LEU A 280 3.83 7.44 -17.41
N ARG A 281 5.05 7.34 -16.90
CA ARG A 281 5.35 6.88 -15.53
C ARG A 281 5.66 8.09 -14.68
N LEU A 282 5.06 8.14 -13.50
CA LEU A 282 5.34 9.14 -12.48
C LEU A 282 6.11 8.48 -11.34
N ILE A 283 7.28 9.01 -11.02
CA ILE A 283 8.18 8.46 -10.00
C ILE A 283 8.52 9.56 -9.01
N ASN A 284 8.27 9.33 -7.74
CA ASN A 284 8.69 10.22 -6.67
C ASN A 284 10.07 9.80 -6.16
N VAL A 285 11.02 10.71 -6.18
CA VAL A 285 12.41 10.52 -5.73
C VAL A 285 12.66 11.39 -4.52
N LEU A 286 12.91 10.78 -3.37
CA LEU A 286 13.02 11.51 -2.10
C LEU A 286 13.93 10.79 -1.10
N ASP A 287 14.25 11.47 0.02
CA ASP A 287 14.96 10.86 1.15
C ASP A 287 14.13 9.72 1.75
N LEU A 288 14.78 8.64 2.17
CA LEU A 288 14.13 7.48 2.76
C LEU A 288 13.33 7.84 4.01
N GLU A 289 13.83 8.74 4.86
CA GLU A 289 13.12 9.13 6.08
C GLU A 289 11.87 9.98 5.75
N GLU A 290 11.93 10.82 4.71
CA GLU A 290 10.75 11.55 4.20
C GLU A 290 9.71 10.60 3.59
N TYR A 291 10.15 9.57 2.87
CA TYR A 291 9.27 8.50 2.38
C TYR A 291 8.54 7.81 3.53
N LEU A 292 9.25 7.45 4.61
CA LEU A 292 8.67 6.75 5.76
C LEU A 292 7.62 7.58 6.51
N GLN A 293 7.71 8.92 6.50
CA GLN A 293 6.66 9.78 7.06
C GLN A 293 5.32 9.59 6.33
N GLY A 294 5.37 9.37 5.01
CA GLY A 294 4.20 9.05 4.20
C GLY A 294 3.79 7.56 4.21
N VAL A 295 4.52 6.68 4.91
CA VAL A 295 4.25 5.25 5.00
C VAL A 295 3.73 4.82 6.37
N VAL A 296 4.40 5.19 7.46
CA VAL A 296 4.18 4.61 8.79
C VAL A 296 2.72 4.67 9.22
N THR A 297 2.08 5.84 9.11
CA THR A 297 0.67 6.01 9.51
C THR A 297 -0.33 5.59 8.43
N ASN A 298 0.12 5.22 7.25
CA ASN A 298 -0.70 4.56 6.23
C ASN A 298 -0.75 3.04 6.40
N GLU A 299 0.28 2.48 6.98
CA GLU A 299 0.37 1.05 7.31
C GLU A 299 -0.22 0.76 8.70
N MET A 300 0.04 1.60 9.70
CA MET A 300 -0.40 1.42 11.08
C MET A 300 -1.17 2.66 11.56
N PRO A 301 -2.36 2.55 12.18
CA PRO A 301 -3.08 3.70 12.71
C PRO A 301 -2.22 4.57 13.63
N ALA A 302 -2.27 5.89 13.46
CA ALA A 302 -1.52 6.84 14.29
C ALA A 302 -1.89 6.75 15.79
N SER A 303 -3.10 6.27 16.12
CA SER A 303 -3.56 6.04 17.48
C SER A 303 -2.95 4.80 18.16
N PHE A 304 -2.12 4.03 17.46
CA PHE A 304 -1.45 2.89 18.06
C PHE A 304 -0.36 3.35 19.03
N HIS A 305 0.05 2.42 19.91
CA HIS A 305 1.04 2.73 20.95
C HIS A 305 2.36 3.26 20.34
N PRO A 306 3.02 4.29 20.90
CA PRO A 306 4.22 4.88 20.32
C PRO A 306 5.36 3.88 20.06
N GLN A 307 5.51 2.85 20.91
CA GLN A 307 6.49 1.78 20.68
C GLN A 307 6.14 0.93 19.46
N ALA A 308 4.85 0.73 19.15
CA ALA A 308 4.42 0.03 17.94
C ALA A 308 4.71 0.87 16.68
N LEU A 309 4.46 2.18 16.72
CA LEU A 309 4.80 3.09 15.62
C LEU A 309 6.32 3.13 15.36
N ARG A 310 7.15 3.14 16.42
CA ARG A 310 8.61 3.02 16.29
C ARG A 310 9.03 1.68 15.69
N ALA A 311 8.43 0.57 16.13
CA ALA A 311 8.68 -0.74 15.54
C ALA A 311 8.29 -0.79 14.06
N GLN A 312 7.14 -0.18 13.70
CA GLN A 312 6.69 -0.05 12.31
C GLN A 312 7.68 0.79 11.47
N ALA A 313 8.19 1.90 12.00
CA ALA A 313 9.15 2.75 11.29
C ALA A 313 10.46 1.98 11.00
N VAL A 314 10.99 1.23 11.97
CA VAL A 314 12.19 0.39 11.78
C VAL A 314 11.92 -0.75 10.79
N ALA A 315 10.78 -1.44 10.91
CA ALA A 315 10.42 -2.51 9.98
C ALA A 315 10.23 -1.99 8.56
N ALA A 316 9.52 -0.86 8.38
CA ALA A 316 9.29 -0.25 7.08
C ALA A 316 10.58 0.23 6.42
N ARG A 317 11.49 0.82 7.19
CA ARG A 317 12.84 1.24 6.73
C ARG A 317 13.63 0.03 6.25
N THR A 318 13.64 -1.03 7.04
CA THR A 318 14.36 -2.26 6.71
C THR A 318 13.79 -2.93 5.47
N PHE A 319 12.46 -3.02 5.36
CA PHE A 319 11.78 -3.53 4.17
C PHE A 319 12.14 -2.72 2.93
N ALA A 320 12.11 -1.39 3.01
CA ALA A 320 12.44 -0.52 1.88
C ALA A 320 13.87 -0.76 1.40
N LEU A 321 14.83 -0.77 2.32
CA LEU A 321 16.25 -1.00 2.00
C LEU A 321 16.53 -2.42 1.46
N ALA A 322 15.86 -3.44 2.00
CA ALA A 322 15.98 -4.82 1.54
C ALA A 322 15.39 -5.05 0.14
N ASN A 323 14.52 -4.15 -0.33
CA ASN A 323 13.83 -4.25 -1.62
C ASN A 323 14.22 -3.14 -2.61
N ILE A 324 15.27 -2.36 -2.35
CA ILE A 324 15.81 -1.40 -3.32
C ILE A 324 16.12 -2.12 -4.64
N GLY A 325 15.68 -1.53 -5.76
CA GLY A 325 15.87 -2.09 -7.09
C GLY A 325 14.89 -3.19 -7.47
N ARG A 326 13.88 -3.50 -6.65
CA ARG A 326 12.87 -4.53 -6.96
C ARG A 326 12.17 -4.32 -8.30
N PHE A 327 11.97 -3.07 -8.69
CA PHE A 327 11.38 -2.67 -9.97
C PHE A 327 12.36 -1.82 -10.81
N ALA A 328 13.66 -2.13 -10.74
CA ALA A 328 14.69 -1.40 -11.47
C ALA A 328 14.49 -1.44 -12.99
N ASP A 329 13.92 -2.52 -13.52
CA ASP A 329 13.47 -2.66 -14.91
C ASP A 329 12.44 -1.61 -15.33
N ARG A 330 11.68 -1.08 -14.36
CA ARG A 330 10.67 -0.03 -14.55
C ARG A 330 11.17 1.37 -14.14
N GLY A 331 12.42 1.47 -13.67
CA GLY A 331 13.09 2.72 -13.30
C GLY A 331 12.78 3.24 -11.90
N PHE A 332 12.23 2.41 -11.00
CA PHE A 332 11.99 2.76 -9.60
C PHE A 332 12.27 1.56 -8.67
N ASP A 333 12.33 1.80 -7.37
CA ASP A 333 12.65 0.77 -6.38
C ASP A 333 11.42 0.03 -5.87
N LEU A 334 10.41 0.78 -5.44
CA LEU A 334 9.16 0.30 -4.86
C LEU A 334 7.98 1.01 -5.52
N ASP A 335 6.79 0.40 -5.43
CA ASP A 335 5.54 1.08 -5.77
C ASP A 335 4.83 1.62 -4.52
N ASP A 336 3.86 2.50 -4.72
CA ASP A 336 3.13 3.17 -3.66
C ASP A 336 1.93 2.37 -3.11
N SER A 337 1.79 1.11 -3.53
CA SER A 337 0.66 0.25 -3.18
C SER A 337 1.03 -0.84 -2.16
N THR A 338 0.05 -1.68 -1.89
CA THR A 338 0.20 -2.88 -1.03
C THR A 338 1.10 -3.98 -1.61
N LEU A 339 1.56 -3.84 -2.85
CA LEU A 339 2.58 -4.72 -3.42
C LEU A 339 3.97 -4.43 -2.82
N SER A 340 4.16 -3.19 -2.36
CA SER A 340 5.34 -2.76 -1.62
C SER A 340 4.94 -2.24 -0.25
N GLN A 341 4.72 -0.93 -0.11
CA GLN A 341 4.25 -0.27 1.11
C GLN A 341 3.29 0.85 0.72
N VAL A 342 2.19 0.98 1.48
CA VAL A 342 1.18 2.01 1.18
C VAL A 342 1.76 3.40 1.42
N TYR A 343 2.05 4.12 0.34
CA TYR A 343 2.58 5.48 0.35
C TYR A 343 1.59 6.46 -0.28
N ARG A 344 1.17 7.47 0.47
CA ARG A 344 0.18 8.46 0.03
C ARG A 344 0.76 9.87 -0.07
N GLY A 345 2.07 10.02 0.09
CA GLY A 345 2.74 11.32 0.14
C GLY A 345 2.41 12.11 1.40
N ALA A 346 2.67 13.41 1.36
CA ALA A 346 2.60 14.30 2.52
C ALA A 346 1.18 14.56 3.05
N ILE A 347 0.12 14.29 2.26
CA ILE A 347 -1.26 14.52 2.72
C ILE A 347 -1.70 13.61 3.87
N SER A 348 -0.99 12.50 4.07
CA SER A 348 -1.32 11.50 5.08
C SER A 348 -0.25 11.39 6.19
N GLU A 349 0.74 12.28 6.21
CA GLU A 349 1.69 12.38 7.31
C GLU A 349 0.96 12.73 8.62
N HIS A 350 1.40 12.13 9.72
CA HIS A 350 0.85 12.40 11.05
C HIS A 350 1.99 12.66 12.05
N PRO A 351 1.84 13.61 12.99
CA PRO A 351 2.91 13.95 13.95
C PRO A 351 3.47 12.73 14.71
N ASP A 352 2.62 11.81 15.16
CA ASP A 352 3.06 10.61 15.89
C ASP A 352 3.86 9.65 15.00
N GLY A 353 3.48 9.52 13.72
CA GLY A 353 4.26 8.76 12.73
C GLY A 353 5.61 9.42 12.44
N ASN A 354 5.60 10.74 12.25
CA ASN A 354 6.83 11.52 12.00
C ASN A 354 7.79 11.43 13.19
N ALA A 355 7.27 11.52 14.43
CA ALA A 355 8.04 11.32 15.65
C ALA A 355 8.64 9.91 15.71
N ALA A 356 7.87 8.87 15.39
CA ALA A 356 8.36 7.49 15.38
C ALA A 356 9.49 7.28 14.36
N VAL A 357 9.38 7.88 13.17
CA VAL A 357 10.44 7.86 12.15
C VAL A 357 11.69 8.57 12.66
N GLN A 358 11.53 9.77 13.23
CA GLN A 358 12.65 10.57 13.76
C GLN A 358 13.36 9.87 14.92
N ASP A 359 12.61 9.33 15.89
CA ASP A 359 13.15 8.63 17.07
C ASP A 359 13.94 7.37 16.73
N THR A 360 13.65 6.78 15.57
CA THR A 360 14.28 5.54 15.10
C THR A 360 15.12 5.75 13.84
N ARG A 361 15.49 7.02 13.56
CA ARG A 361 16.23 7.39 12.35
C ARG A 361 17.47 6.51 12.15
N GLY A 362 17.62 5.94 10.95
CA GLY A 362 18.75 5.11 10.58
C GLY A 362 18.83 3.73 11.26
N LEU A 363 17.83 3.31 12.07
CA LEU A 363 17.79 1.97 12.66
C LEU A 363 17.15 0.96 11.71
N VAL A 364 17.74 -0.24 11.62
CA VAL A 364 17.29 -1.36 10.78
C VAL A 364 17.31 -2.68 11.55
N VAL A 365 16.56 -3.65 11.06
CA VAL A 365 16.54 -5.03 11.57
C VAL A 365 17.51 -5.87 10.73
N VAL A 366 18.47 -6.48 11.38
CA VAL A 366 19.42 -7.39 10.74
C VAL A 366 19.43 -8.75 11.43
N ARG A 367 19.80 -9.77 10.68
CA ARG A 367 20.19 -11.07 11.23
C ARG A 367 21.50 -11.50 10.60
N ASP A 368 22.47 -11.86 11.44
CA ASP A 368 23.81 -12.24 10.99
C ASP A 368 24.46 -11.18 10.08
N GLY A 369 24.19 -9.88 10.34
CA GLY A 369 24.70 -8.74 9.59
C GLY A 369 24.04 -8.55 8.20
N VAL A 370 22.93 -9.23 7.91
CA VAL A 370 22.13 -9.08 6.68
C VAL A 370 20.78 -8.47 7.03
N LEU A 371 20.31 -7.51 6.20
CA LEU A 371 18.98 -6.93 6.36
C LEU A 371 17.91 -8.02 6.29
N VAL A 372 17.01 -8.04 7.27
CA VAL A 372 15.83 -8.91 7.25
C VAL A 372 14.84 -8.35 6.23
N PRO A 373 14.21 -9.15 5.36
CA PRO A 373 13.05 -8.71 4.59
C PRO A 373 11.86 -8.49 5.55
N ALA A 374 11.85 -7.38 6.26
CA ALA A 374 11.02 -7.12 7.44
C ALA A 374 9.52 -6.97 7.07
N PHE A 375 8.89 -8.07 6.62
CA PHE A 375 7.46 -8.13 6.32
C PHE A 375 6.62 -7.86 7.56
N TYR A 376 5.47 -7.26 7.36
CA TYR A 376 4.46 -7.03 8.39
C TYR A 376 3.05 -7.07 7.79
N SER A 377 2.05 -7.36 8.59
CA SER A 377 0.66 -7.27 8.18
C SER A 377 -0.25 -6.89 9.35
N SER A 378 -1.50 -6.56 9.04
CA SER A 378 -2.44 -5.99 10.00
C SER A 378 -2.56 -6.80 11.28
N SER A 379 -2.85 -8.11 11.16
CA SER A 379 -3.09 -8.98 12.30
C SER A 379 -2.77 -10.43 11.94
N MET A 380 -2.23 -11.15 12.92
CA MET A 380 -1.82 -12.56 12.75
C MET A 380 -2.80 -13.56 13.40
N GLY A 381 -3.81 -13.08 14.15
CA GLY A 381 -4.73 -13.96 14.85
C GLY A 381 -4.07 -14.83 15.91
N GLY A 382 -3.03 -14.31 16.59
CA GLY A 382 -2.31 -14.98 17.67
C GLY A 382 -1.16 -15.89 17.22
N HIS A 383 -0.94 -16.08 15.92
CA HIS A 383 0.18 -16.89 15.42
C HIS A 383 0.65 -16.36 14.05
N THR A 384 1.93 -16.04 13.94
CA THR A 384 2.55 -15.63 12.65
C THR A 384 2.77 -16.83 11.75
N GLU A 385 3.21 -16.59 10.54
CA GLU A 385 3.51 -17.61 9.55
C GLU A 385 4.97 -17.59 9.13
N SER A 386 5.53 -18.73 8.77
CA SER A 386 6.84 -18.81 8.15
C SER A 386 6.75 -18.44 6.66
N ASN A 387 7.73 -17.68 6.16
CA ASN A 387 7.65 -17.08 4.83
C ASN A 387 7.54 -18.09 3.68
N GLU A 388 8.13 -19.28 3.79
CA GLU A 388 8.11 -20.32 2.77
C GLU A 388 6.72 -20.98 2.58
N TRP A 389 5.79 -20.71 3.48
CA TRP A 389 4.39 -21.14 3.35
C TRP A 389 3.52 -20.13 2.62
N ILE A 390 4.01 -18.90 2.52
CA ILE A 390 3.26 -17.74 2.00
C ILE A 390 3.85 -17.23 0.70
N PHE A 391 5.16 -17.00 0.66
CA PHE A 391 5.89 -16.48 -0.50
C PHE A 391 6.63 -17.64 -1.17
N ASN A 392 5.92 -18.38 -2.02
CA ASN A 392 6.44 -19.59 -2.63
C ASN A 392 7.59 -19.30 -3.61
N SER A 393 8.46 -20.28 -3.78
CA SER A 393 9.37 -20.35 -4.93
C SER A 393 8.58 -20.60 -6.22
N PRO A 394 9.19 -20.38 -7.41
CA PRO A 394 8.54 -20.59 -8.70
C PRO A 394 7.98 -21.99 -8.94
N SER A 395 8.33 -22.97 -8.11
CA SER A 395 7.91 -24.37 -8.24
C SER A 395 6.53 -24.70 -7.69
N ASP A 396 5.80 -23.73 -7.13
CA ASP A 396 4.51 -23.93 -6.44
C ASP A 396 4.51 -25.00 -5.33
N GLN A 397 5.70 -25.42 -4.89
CA GLN A 397 5.83 -26.37 -3.79
C GLN A 397 5.53 -25.69 -2.45
N LEU A 398 4.85 -26.40 -1.55
CA LEU A 398 4.58 -25.99 -0.18
C LEU A 398 5.14 -27.05 0.79
N PRO A 399 5.99 -26.63 1.75
CA PRO A 399 6.61 -25.30 1.85
C PRO A 399 7.58 -25.03 0.70
N GLY A 400 7.78 -23.75 0.34
CA GLY A 400 8.76 -23.34 -0.66
C GLY A 400 10.20 -23.50 -0.12
N GLU A 401 11.18 -23.38 -1.04
CA GLU A 401 12.60 -23.54 -0.71
C GLU A 401 13.23 -22.26 -0.11
N ASN A 402 12.51 -21.15 -0.08
CA ASN A 402 12.98 -19.82 0.31
C ASN A 402 12.85 -19.52 1.82
N ALA A 403 12.97 -20.53 2.68
CA ALA A 403 12.88 -20.36 4.12
C ALA A 403 13.91 -19.35 4.65
N HIS A 404 13.41 -18.25 5.25
CA HIS A 404 14.26 -17.22 5.83
C HIS A 404 14.38 -17.41 7.36
N PRO A 405 15.58 -17.44 7.94
CA PRO A 405 15.77 -17.77 9.35
C PRO A 405 15.12 -16.77 10.31
N ALA A 406 14.95 -15.50 9.95
CA ALA A 406 14.29 -14.49 10.78
C ALA A 406 12.75 -14.47 10.60
N LEU A 407 12.20 -15.09 9.56
CA LEU A 407 10.77 -15.03 9.24
C LEU A 407 10.10 -16.37 9.56
N ARG A 408 10.12 -16.73 10.84
CA ARG A 408 9.57 -17.99 11.35
C ARG A 408 8.18 -17.79 11.95
N ALA A 409 7.39 -18.86 11.93
CA ALA A 409 6.11 -18.93 12.60
C ALA A 409 6.30 -18.79 14.12
N VAL A 410 5.68 -17.80 14.74
CA VAL A 410 5.80 -17.46 16.17
C VAL A 410 4.42 -17.35 16.78
N HIS A 411 4.24 -17.96 17.95
CA HIS A 411 3.05 -17.79 18.78
C HIS A 411 3.11 -16.42 19.48
N ASP A 412 2.09 -15.59 19.30
CA ASP A 412 2.07 -14.19 19.76
C ASP A 412 1.51 -14.05 21.20
N ALA A 413 2.10 -14.78 22.15
CA ALA A 413 1.69 -14.79 23.56
C ALA A 413 2.86 -15.11 24.50
N ASP A 414 2.64 -14.93 25.81
CA ASP A 414 3.57 -15.29 26.87
C ASP A 414 3.34 -16.72 27.40
N PHE A 415 2.51 -17.51 26.74
CA PHE A 415 2.20 -18.88 27.06
C PHE A 415 2.39 -19.80 25.84
N PRO A 416 2.60 -21.12 26.02
CA PRO A 416 2.77 -22.03 24.89
C PRO A 416 1.47 -22.20 24.10
N VAL A 417 1.56 -22.61 22.82
CA VAL A 417 0.40 -22.95 22.01
C VAL A 417 -0.42 -24.05 22.74
N PRO A 418 -1.71 -23.81 23.02
CA PRO A 418 -2.48 -24.68 23.91
C PRO A 418 -2.98 -25.98 23.27
N VAL A 419 -2.85 -26.11 21.94
CA VAL A 419 -3.41 -27.21 21.14
C VAL A 419 -2.48 -27.56 19.97
N ASP A 420 -2.65 -28.75 19.40
CA ASP A 420 -1.92 -29.18 18.21
C ASP A 420 -2.53 -28.57 16.95
N LEU A 421 -1.87 -27.55 16.40
CA LEU A 421 -2.30 -26.83 15.20
C LEU A 421 -2.17 -27.64 13.90
N SER A 422 -1.51 -28.80 13.93
CA SER A 422 -1.39 -29.67 12.75
C SER A 422 -2.68 -30.45 12.46
N THR A 423 -3.59 -30.53 13.42
CA THR A 423 -4.86 -31.25 13.32
C THR A 423 -6.04 -30.33 13.04
N ASP A 424 -7.11 -30.88 12.45
CA ASP A 424 -8.35 -30.13 12.18
C ASP A 424 -9.03 -29.72 13.50
N GLU A 425 -9.03 -30.58 14.49
CA GLU A 425 -9.60 -30.30 15.81
C GLU A 425 -8.83 -29.21 16.56
N GLY A 426 -7.51 -29.31 16.62
CA GLY A 426 -6.68 -28.32 17.29
C GLY A 426 -6.74 -26.94 16.58
N ALA A 427 -6.75 -26.91 15.26
CA ALA A 427 -6.94 -25.69 14.50
C ALA A 427 -8.34 -25.09 14.77
N LEU A 428 -9.40 -25.91 14.80
CA LEU A 428 -10.74 -25.44 15.11
C LEU A 428 -10.81 -24.86 16.54
N VAL A 429 -10.28 -25.57 17.55
CA VAL A 429 -10.23 -25.08 18.94
C VAL A 429 -9.49 -23.74 19.00
N PHE A 430 -8.31 -23.64 18.39
CA PHE A 430 -7.49 -22.41 18.41
C PHE A 430 -8.20 -21.23 17.77
N TYR A 431 -8.79 -21.42 16.60
CA TYR A 431 -9.36 -20.31 15.82
C TYR A 431 -10.85 -20.02 16.11
N SER A 432 -11.54 -20.88 16.89
CA SER A 432 -12.90 -20.61 17.37
C SER A 432 -12.95 -19.86 18.71
N GLN A 433 -11.83 -19.79 19.44
CA GLN A 433 -11.76 -19.19 20.77
C GLN A 433 -10.94 -17.90 20.78
N THR A 434 -11.19 -17.07 21.79
CA THR A 434 -10.36 -15.88 22.08
C THR A 434 -9.36 -16.23 23.17
N TRP A 435 -8.08 -16.15 22.83
CA TRP A 435 -6.96 -16.34 23.75
C TRP A 435 -6.36 -14.99 24.13
N ASP A 436 -5.58 -14.94 25.22
CA ASP A 436 -4.92 -13.71 25.67
C ASP A 436 -3.61 -13.44 24.88
N HIS A 437 -3.73 -13.42 23.54
CA HIS A 437 -2.63 -13.05 22.65
C HIS A 437 -2.43 -11.54 22.62
N PHE A 438 -1.23 -11.08 22.26
CA PHE A 438 -0.95 -9.65 22.13
C PHE A 438 -1.79 -8.95 21.06
N ASP A 439 -2.18 -9.65 19.99
CA ASP A 439 -3.08 -9.10 18.96
C ASP A 439 -4.57 -9.38 19.22
N SER A 440 -4.95 -9.88 20.42
CA SER A 440 -6.35 -10.14 20.78
C SER A 440 -7.15 -8.85 21.01
N PRO A 441 -8.50 -8.90 20.93
CA PRO A 441 -9.35 -7.73 21.18
C PRO A 441 -9.11 -7.09 22.54
N GLY A 442 -8.87 -7.88 23.59
CA GLY A 442 -8.61 -7.39 24.94
C GLY A 442 -7.31 -6.59 25.06
N ARG A 443 -6.25 -7.02 24.41
CA ARG A 443 -4.95 -6.35 24.46
C ARG A 443 -4.79 -5.23 23.42
N SER A 444 -5.26 -5.44 22.20
CA SER A 444 -5.00 -4.52 21.07
C SER A 444 -6.26 -3.90 20.45
N GLY A 445 -7.45 -4.31 20.82
CA GLY A 445 -8.67 -3.85 20.19
C GLY A 445 -8.87 -4.38 18.76
N ASN A 446 -8.20 -5.46 18.39
CA ASN A 446 -8.22 -6.03 17.04
C ASN A 446 -9.60 -6.60 16.64
N PRO A 447 -10.32 -6.01 15.67
CA PRO A 447 -11.63 -6.50 15.25
C PRO A 447 -11.55 -7.72 14.31
N ARG A 448 -10.35 -8.07 13.83
CA ARG A 448 -10.11 -9.19 12.90
C ARG A 448 -9.32 -10.32 13.52
N TYR A 449 -9.22 -10.33 14.84
CA TYR A 449 -8.52 -11.36 15.58
C TYR A 449 -9.08 -12.76 15.28
N ARG A 450 -10.41 -12.90 15.20
CA ARG A 450 -11.13 -14.11 14.80
C ARG A 450 -12.24 -13.77 13.82
N TRP A 451 -12.50 -14.67 12.91
CA TRP A 451 -13.60 -14.55 11.97
C TRP A 451 -14.15 -15.93 11.58
N VAL A 452 -15.44 -15.96 11.29
CA VAL A 452 -16.15 -17.12 10.72
C VAL A 452 -16.94 -16.63 9.52
N ILE A 453 -16.75 -17.28 8.38
CA ILE A 453 -17.41 -16.91 7.12
C ILE A 453 -18.10 -18.16 6.56
N GLY A 454 -19.43 -18.09 6.42
CA GLY A 454 -20.22 -19.14 5.83
C GLY A 454 -20.15 -19.10 4.29
N CYS A 455 -19.93 -20.25 3.67
CA CYS A 455 -19.96 -20.44 2.23
C CYS A 455 -20.93 -21.56 1.84
N SER A 456 -21.92 -21.31 1.00
CA SER A 456 -22.80 -22.37 0.50
C SER A 456 -22.08 -23.26 -0.53
N ALA A 457 -22.46 -24.53 -0.60
CA ALA A 457 -21.97 -25.44 -1.63
C ALA A 457 -22.23 -24.92 -3.06
N ALA A 458 -23.37 -24.25 -3.27
CA ALA A 458 -23.70 -23.60 -4.54
C ALA A 458 -22.73 -22.46 -4.88
N PHE A 459 -22.40 -21.56 -3.93
CA PHE A 459 -21.41 -20.50 -4.13
C PHE A 459 -20.06 -21.07 -4.57
N ILE A 460 -19.62 -22.17 -3.92
CA ILE A 460 -18.34 -22.82 -4.23
C ILE A 460 -18.37 -23.41 -5.66
N ALA A 461 -19.48 -24.07 -6.05
CA ALA A 461 -19.64 -24.62 -7.40
C ALA A 461 -19.61 -23.52 -8.48
N ASP A 462 -20.37 -22.43 -8.28
CA ASP A 462 -20.40 -21.29 -9.18
C ASP A 462 -19.03 -20.61 -9.29
N ARG A 463 -18.34 -20.49 -8.16
CA ARG A 463 -17.01 -19.88 -8.11
C ARG A 463 -15.95 -20.70 -8.85
N LEU A 464 -15.98 -22.05 -8.72
CA LEU A 464 -15.11 -22.94 -9.49
C LEU A 464 -15.35 -22.81 -10.99
N LEU A 465 -16.62 -22.80 -11.39
CA LEU A 465 -16.97 -22.65 -12.80
C LEU A 465 -16.49 -21.31 -13.36
N ASN A 466 -16.77 -20.21 -12.65
CA ASN A 466 -16.48 -18.86 -13.14
C ASN A 466 -14.98 -18.51 -13.08
N THR A 467 -14.21 -19.09 -12.15
CA THR A 467 -12.78 -18.75 -11.96
C THR A 467 -11.87 -19.69 -12.76
N TYR A 468 -12.21 -20.99 -12.78
CA TYR A 468 -11.33 -22.03 -13.33
C TYR A 468 -11.97 -22.83 -14.49
N GLY A 469 -13.22 -22.56 -14.85
CA GLY A 469 -13.94 -23.32 -15.87
C GLY A 469 -14.26 -24.77 -15.44
N VAL A 470 -14.20 -25.09 -14.14
CA VAL A 470 -14.35 -26.43 -13.59
C VAL A 470 -15.75 -26.64 -13.03
N SER A 471 -16.43 -27.69 -13.48
CA SER A 471 -17.75 -28.10 -12.96
C SER A 471 -17.67 -29.45 -12.27
N LEU A 472 -17.78 -29.46 -10.95
CA LEU A 472 -17.75 -30.67 -10.10
C LEU A 472 -19.15 -31.21 -9.77
N GLY A 473 -20.24 -30.59 -10.29
CA GLY A 473 -21.59 -30.85 -9.81
C GLY A 473 -21.81 -30.30 -8.39
N PRO A 474 -22.83 -30.82 -7.67
CA PRO A 474 -23.03 -30.49 -6.28
C PRO A 474 -21.76 -30.74 -5.45
N ILE A 475 -21.35 -29.72 -4.65
CA ILE A 475 -20.19 -29.87 -3.77
C ILE A 475 -20.61 -30.65 -2.53
N THR A 476 -19.82 -31.67 -2.19
CA THR A 476 -20.10 -32.61 -1.11
C THR A 476 -19.15 -32.48 0.08
N ALA A 477 -17.89 -32.07 -0.14
CA ALA A 477 -16.92 -31.89 0.94
C ALA A 477 -15.82 -30.86 0.62
N LEU A 478 -15.25 -30.29 1.69
CA LEU A 478 -14.01 -29.52 1.68
C LEU A 478 -13.03 -30.24 2.62
N ILE A 479 -11.89 -30.69 2.09
CA ILE A 479 -10.94 -31.54 2.83
C ILE A 479 -9.57 -30.83 2.91
N PRO A 480 -9.13 -30.39 4.10
CA PRO A 480 -7.76 -29.90 4.30
C PRO A 480 -6.75 -31.01 4.00
N LEU A 481 -5.81 -30.76 3.06
CA LEU A 481 -4.77 -31.73 2.69
C LEU A 481 -3.43 -31.38 3.31
N LEU A 482 -3.18 -30.10 3.59
CA LEU A 482 -1.91 -29.64 4.12
C LEU A 482 -2.14 -28.38 4.95
N ARG A 483 -1.46 -28.31 6.10
CA ARG A 483 -1.47 -27.17 7.02
C ARG A 483 -0.08 -26.59 7.19
N SER A 484 -0.01 -25.28 7.37
CA SER A 484 1.19 -24.58 7.80
C SER A 484 1.42 -24.74 9.31
N PRO A 485 2.59 -24.34 9.84
CA PRO A 485 2.87 -24.39 11.28
C PRO A 485 1.88 -23.60 12.15
N SER A 486 1.23 -22.59 11.61
CA SER A 486 0.19 -21.82 12.31
C SER A 486 -1.19 -22.49 12.30
N GLY A 487 -1.33 -23.65 11.69
CA GLY A 487 -2.60 -24.37 11.55
C GLY A 487 -3.47 -23.89 10.38
N ARG A 488 -3.02 -22.89 9.60
CA ARG A 488 -3.77 -22.44 8.43
C ARG A 488 -3.69 -23.47 7.30
N ILE A 489 -4.78 -23.62 6.56
CA ILE A 489 -4.86 -24.55 5.44
C ILE A 489 -4.03 -23.97 4.28
N ALA A 490 -3.03 -24.74 3.85
CA ALA A 490 -2.14 -24.40 2.74
C ALA A 490 -2.56 -25.10 1.44
N ARG A 491 -3.25 -26.27 1.55
CA ARG A 491 -3.81 -27.01 0.41
C ARG A 491 -5.17 -27.57 0.79
N LEU A 492 -6.17 -27.32 -0.04
CA LEU A 492 -7.56 -27.72 0.19
C LEU A 492 -8.09 -28.48 -1.01
N GLN A 493 -8.70 -29.64 -0.80
CA GLN A 493 -9.44 -30.38 -1.80
C GLN A 493 -10.94 -30.03 -1.70
N ILE A 494 -11.50 -29.63 -2.82
CA ILE A 494 -12.94 -29.43 -3.01
C ILE A 494 -13.47 -30.67 -3.72
N VAL A 495 -14.44 -31.36 -3.12
CA VAL A 495 -15.04 -32.59 -3.65
C VAL A 495 -16.47 -32.29 -4.08
N GLY A 496 -16.80 -32.69 -5.28
CA GLY A 496 -18.16 -32.69 -5.77
C GLY A 496 -18.55 -34.06 -6.33
N GLU A 497 -19.81 -34.25 -6.74
CA GLU A 497 -20.31 -35.51 -7.25
C GLU A 497 -19.61 -36.00 -8.53
N ARG A 498 -19.00 -35.09 -9.32
CA ARG A 498 -18.36 -35.39 -10.60
C ARG A 498 -16.84 -35.38 -10.56
N GLY A 499 -16.22 -35.21 -9.36
CA GLY A 499 -14.79 -35.20 -9.21
C GLY A 499 -14.30 -34.30 -8.11
N MET A 500 -13.03 -33.90 -8.19
CA MET A 500 -12.38 -33.08 -7.20
C MET A 500 -11.50 -32.00 -7.84
N PHE A 501 -11.26 -30.91 -7.09
CA PHE A 501 -10.36 -29.82 -7.45
C PHE A 501 -9.50 -29.44 -6.24
N VAL A 502 -8.22 -29.11 -6.47
CA VAL A 502 -7.31 -28.74 -5.37
C VAL A 502 -6.94 -27.26 -5.49
N LEU A 503 -7.23 -26.50 -4.44
CA LEU A 503 -6.73 -25.15 -4.25
C LEU A 503 -5.45 -25.21 -3.42
N GLN A 504 -4.42 -24.49 -3.85
CA GLN A 504 -3.12 -24.43 -3.16
C GLN A 504 -2.62 -22.99 -3.02
N GLY A 505 -2.01 -22.71 -1.86
CA GLY A 505 -1.43 -21.43 -1.51
C GLY A 505 -2.43 -20.47 -0.86
N TRP A 506 -1.92 -19.68 0.06
CA TRP A 506 -2.73 -18.78 0.90
C TRP A 506 -3.57 -17.78 0.08
N ARG A 507 -2.98 -17.24 -1.00
CA ARG A 507 -3.65 -16.25 -1.85
C ARG A 507 -4.83 -16.87 -2.60
N SER A 508 -4.61 -18.03 -3.24
CA SER A 508 -5.66 -18.75 -3.95
C SER A 508 -6.84 -19.09 -3.03
N LEU A 509 -6.55 -19.58 -1.82
CA LEU A 509 -7.57 -19.88 -0.81
C LEU A 509 -8.30 -18.60 -0.35
N ARG A 510 -7.54 -17.55 0.00
CA ARG A 510 -8.11 -16.27 0.43
C ARG A 510 -9.02 -15.66 -0.63
N ASP A 511 -8.53 -15.56 -1.86
CA ASP A 511 -9.23 -14.88 -2.95
C ASP A 511 -10.42 -15.69 -3.45
N PHE A 512 -10.30 -17.02 -3.50
CA PHE A 512 -11.40 -17.91 -3.87
C PHE A 512 -12.58 -17.80 -2.90
N PHE A 513 -12.34 -17.86 -1.61
CA PHE A 513 -13.41 -17.77 -0.60
C PHE A 513 -13.67 -16.32 -0.13
N GLN A 514 -13.00 -15.32 -0.66
CA GLN A 514 -13.11 -13.89 -0.29
C GLN A 514 -12.85 -13.65 1.21
N LEU A 515 -11.79 -14.26 1.74
CA LEU A 515 -11.42 -14.22 3.15
C LEU A 515 -10.38 -13.11 3.46
N PHE A 516 -10.08 -12.93 4.74
CA PHE A 516 -9.03 -12.01 5.20
C PHE A 516 -7.62 -12.61 5.07
N ASN A 517 -7.51 -13.94 5.18
CA ASN A 517 -6.33 -14.78 4.88
C ASN A 517 -6.80 -16.24 4.61
N SER A 518 -5.90 -17.23 4.60
CA SER A 518 -6.28 -18.64 4.50
C SER A 518 -7.18 -19.07 5.66
N PRO A 519 -8.20 -19.91 5.42
CA PRO A 519 -8.97 -20.52 6.50
C PRO A 519 -8.10 -21.48 7.31
N SER A 520 -8.47 -21.69 8.58
CA SER A 520 -7.76 -22.58 9.49
C SER A 520 -8.57 -23.80 9.86
N ALA A 521 -9.89 -23.71 9.90
CA ALA A 521 -10.77 -24.85 10.09
C ALA A 521 -12.04 -24.71 9.27
N ILE A 522 -12.66 -25.84 8.96
CA ILE A 522 -13.87 -25.93 8.13
C ILE A 522 -14.86 -26.84 8.84
N VAL A 523 -16.07 -26.33 9.05
CA VAL A 523 -17.16 -27.09 9.67
C VAL A 523 -18.35 -27.17 8.69
N PRO A 524 -18.72 -28.35 8.20
CA PRO A 524 -19.90 -28.51 7.36
C PRO A 524 -21.19 -28.24 8.14
N ARG A 525 -22.18 -27.65 7.49
CA ARG A 525 -23.50 -27.35 8.00
C ARG A 525 -24.55 -27.81 7.01
N VAL A 526 -25.59 -28.47 7.49
CA VAL A 526 -26.76 -28.80 6.68
C VAL A 526 -27.92 -27.96 7.19
N GLY A 527 -28.49 -27.16 6.30
CA GLY A 527 -29.67 -26.33 6.58
C GLY A 527 -30.94 -27.16 6.79
N ALA A 528 -31.98 -26.54 7.31
CA ALA A 528 -33.30 -27.20 7.46
C ALA A 528 -33.92 -27.63 6.12
N ASP A 529 -33.52 -27.00 5.04
CA ASP A 529 -33.87 -27.30 3.63
C ASP A 529 -32.98 -28.39 3.01
N GLY A 530 -32.05 -28.98 3.76
CA GLY A 530 -31.06 -29.94 3.30
C GLY A 530 -29.87 -29.33 2.55
N ALA A 531 -29.81 -28.00 2.40
CA ALA A 531 -28.71 -27.33 1.71
C ALA A 531 -27.39 -27.43 2.51
N LEU A 532 -26.32 -27.86 1.82
CA LEU A 532 -24.98 -27.94 2.39
C LEU A 532 -24.28 -26.58 2.33
N SER A 533 -23.65 -26.19 3.42
CA SER A 533 -22.78 -25.04 3.55
C SER A 533 -21.58 -25.36 4.44
N PHE A 534 -20.59 -24.48 4.46
CA PHE A 534 -19.35 -24.65 5.24
C PHE A 534 -19.04 -23.37 6.00
N ASP A 535 -18.86 -23.48 7.31
CA ASP A 535 -18.31 -22.40 8.13
C ASP A 535 -16.79 -22.46 8.09
N LEU A 536 -16.18 -21.42 7.54
CA LEU A 536 -14.73 -21.27 7.45
C LEU A 536 -14.24 -20.42 8.61
N TYR A 537 -13.44 -21.02 9.49
CA TYR A 537 -12.86 -20.37 10.66
C TYR A 537 -11.45 -19.89 10.36
N GLY A 538 -11.08 -18.73 10.86
CA GLY A 538 -9.72 -18.22 10.78
C GLY A 538 -9.47 -17.03 11.71
N GLY A 539 -8.28 -16.45 11.58
CA GLY A 539 -7.87 -15.32 12.42
C GLY A 539 -6.80 -14.48 11.75
N GLY A 540 -6.85 -13.18 12.04
CA GLY A 540 -5.95 -12.21 11.48
C GLY A 540 -6.37 -11.70 10.08
N TRP A 541 -5.55 -10.81 9.53
CA TRP A 541 -5.73 -10.19 8.22
C TRP A 541 -4.39 -9.89 7.55
N GLY A 542 -4.21 -10.39 6.32
CA GLY A 542 -3.01 -10.24 5.52
C GLY A 542 -2.23 -11.54 5.36
N HIS A 543 -0.96 -11.45 4.97
CA HIS A 543 -0.10 -12.62 4.71
C HIS A 543 0.46 -13.31 5.96
N ASN A 544 0.34 -12.69 7.13
CA ASN A 544 0.74 -13.21 8.43
C ASN A 544 2.24 -13.51 8.66
N VAL A 545 3.13 -13.07 7.78
CA VAL A 545 4.58 -13.22 7.93
C VAL A 545 5.18 -12.01 8.64
N GLY A 546 6.09 -12.23 9.60
CA GLY A 546 6.81 -11.18 10.31
C GLY A 546 5.96 -10.46 11.35
N MET A 547 6.01 -9.12 11.43
CA MET A 547 5.39 -8.36 12.53
C MET A 547 3.87 -8.20 12.36
N SER A 548 3.11 -8.55 13.42
CA SER A 548 1.70 -8.20 13.59
C SER A 548 1.57 -6.73 14.02
N GLN A 549 0.86 -5.91 13.25
CA GLN A 549 0.65 -4.50 13.60
C GLN A 549 -0.20 -4.36 14.87
N TYR A 550 -1.32 -5.09 14.96
CA TYR A 550 -2.12 -5.15 16.19
C TYR A 550 -1.37 -5.81 17.35
N GLY A 551 -0.57 -6.85 17.08
CA GLY A 551 0.26 -7.47 18.10
C GLY A 551 1.34 -6.53 18.63
N ALA A 552 2.00 -5.77 17.75
CA ALA A 552 2.94 -4.73 18.16
C ALA A 552 2.26 -3.66 19.04
N HIS A 553 1.02 -3.26 18.71
CA HIS A 553 0.22 -2.38 19.57
C HIS A 553 -0.05 -2.99 20.94
N GLY A 554 -0.49 -4.25 21.01
CA GLY A 554 -0.75 -4.94 22.27
C GLY A 554 0.52 -5.14 23.12
N ARG A 555 1.66 -5.48 22.50
CA ARG A 555 2.97 -5.58 23.15
C ARG A 555 3.43 -4.23 23.72
N GLY A 556 3.28 -3.15 22.96
CA GLY A 556 3.55 -1.79 23.43
C GLY A 556 2.68 -1.42 24.64
N ARG A 557 1.38 -1.71 24.59
CA ARG A 557 0.46 -1.51 25.74
C ARG A 557 0.81 -2.37 26.96
N SER A 558 1.49 -3.49 26.76
CA SER A 558 2.03 -4.35 27.82
C SER A 558 3.41 -3.88 28.33
N GLY A 559 3.89 -2.70 27.88
CA GLY A 559 5.14 -2.10 28.35
C GLY A 559 6.39 -2.48 27.55
N GLN A 560 6.27 -3.28 26.48
CA GLN A 560 7.43 -3.66 25.67
C GLN A 560 7.92 -2.48 24.81
N THR A 561 9.23 -2.35 24.69
CA THR A 561 9.91 -1.39 23.81
C THR A 561 9.83 -1.84 22.35
N PHE A 562 10.05 -0.93 21.39
CA PHE A 562 10.07 -1.27 19.97
C PHE A 562 11.12 -2.34 19.62
N ARG A 563 12.26 -2.39 20.36
CA ARG A 563 13.30 -3.42 20.18
C ARG A 563 12.81 -4.79 20.60
N GLU A 564 12.14 -4.90 21.73
CA GLU A 564 11.53 -6.16 22.22
C GLU A 564 10.40 -6.61 21.29
N ILE A 565 9.59 -5.67 20.78
CA ILE A 565 8.55 -5.96 19.80
C ILE A 565 9.16 -6.56 18.52
N LEU A 566 10.19 -5.94 17.97
CA LEU A 566 10.85 -6.43 16.75
C LEU A 566 11.53 -7.78 16.96
N ALA A 567 12.21 -7.98 18.11
CA ALA A 567 12.84 -9.24 18.46
C ALA A 567 11.83 -10.38 18.63
N ALA A 568 10.60 -10.09 19.09
CA ALA A 568 9.53 -11.08 19.21
C ALA A 568 9.03 -11.62 17.87
N TYR A 569 9.06 -10.82 16.80
CA TYR A 569 8.54 -11.20 15.50
C TYR A 569 9.60 -11.62 14.48
N TYR A 570 10.83 -11.11 14.61
CA TYR A 570 11.93 -11.43 13.71
C TYR A 570 12.96 -12.30 14.46
N THR A 571 12.79 -13.61 14.35
CA THR A 571 13.52 -14.61 15.11
C THR A 571 15.05 -14.44 15.01
N GLY A 572 15.70 -14.22 16.15
CA GLY A 572 17.16 -14.08 16.23
C GLY A 572 17.72 -12.86 15.51
N ALA A 573 16.88 -11.87 15.22
CA ALA A 573 17.29 -10.61 14.63
C ALA A 573 17.59 -9.55 15.70
N GLU A 574 18.37 -8.54 15.33
CA GLU A 574 18.73 -7.40 16.18
C GLU A 574 18.47 -6.08 15.46
N VAL A 575 18.34 -5.01 16.25
CA VAL A 575 18.14 -3.65 15.74
C VAL A 575 19.44 -2.87 15.90
N ILE A 576 20.07 -2.52 14.77
CA ILE A 576 21.34 -1.76 14.72
C ILE A 576 21.21 -0.54 13.80
N SER A 577 22.23 0.31 13.76
CA SER A 577 22.27 1.41 12.79
C SER A 577 22.60 0.93 11.37
N ILE A 578 22.21 1.70 10.36
CA ILE A 578 22.57 1.42 8.94
C ILE A 578 24.10 1.41 8.79
N GLU A 579 24.80 2.32 9.44
CA GLU A 579 26.26 2.44 9.42
C GLU A 579 26.94 1.19 9.99
N GLU A 580 26.41 0.66 11.07
CA GLU A 580 26.88 -0.59 11.67
C GLU A 580 26.59 -1.79 10.76
N ALA A 581 25.40 -1.86 10.17
CA ALA A 581 25.05 -2.91 9.21
C ALA A 581 25.98 -2.94 7.98
N ILE A 582 26.33 -1.76 7.43
CA ILE A 582 27.28 -1.62 6.34
C ILE A 582 28.67 -2.12 6.76
N SER A 583 29.13 -1.72 7.96
CA SER A 583 30.43 -2.11 8.49
C SER A 583 30.55 -3.63 8.69
N LEU A 584 29.51 -4.27 9.24
CA LEU A 584 29.47 -5.72 9.41
C LEU A 584 29.52 -6.47 8.07
N ARG A 585 28.86 -5.95 7.05
CA ARG A 585 28.87 -6.54 5.70
C ARG A 585 30.24 -6.40 5.03
N ALA A 586 30.87 -5.23 5.14
CA ALA A 586 32.23 -5.00 4.64
C ALA A 586 33.26 -5.92 5.32
N GLY A 587 33.17 -6.10 6.64
CA GLY A 587 34.04 -7.01 7.39
C GLY A 587 33.86 -8.50 7.05
N LYS A 588 32.66 -8.93 6.62
CA LYS A 588 32.41 -10.30 6.13
C LYS A 588 32.91 -10.52 4.70
N ALA A 589 32.89 -9.49 3.86
CA ALA A 589 33.39 -9.58 2.48
C ALA A 589 34.94 -9.66 2.41
N LEU A 590 35.64 -9.30 3.51
CA LEU A 590 37.10 -9.35 3.63
C LEU A 590 37.61 -10.65 4.30
N ARG A 591 36.73 -11.54 4.72
CA ARG A 591 37.03 -12.87 5.27
C ARG A 591 36.58 -13.96 4.30
#